data_19a8cbb409099ebd307429f70df24abe
#
_entry.id   19a8cbb409099ebd307429f70df24abe
#
_cell.length_a   1.000
_cell.length_b   1.000
_cell.length_c   1.000
_cell.angle_alpha   90.00
_cell.angle_beta   90.00
_cell.angle_gamma   90.00
#
_symmetry.space_group_name_H-M   'P 1'
#
loop_
_entity.id
_entity.type
_entity.pdbx_description
1 polymer ?
#
loop_
_entity_poly.entity_id
_entity_poly.type
_entity_poly.pdbx_seq_one_letter_code
_entity_poly.pdbx_strand_id
1 'polypeptide(L)'
;MNLQENIQRIKQMMGLLTEEEQPYESKPIVFIGTAGAGKSTTAKKVAESLGIEYIDVDERQGSEEYENLCKDESGVEVSITRTADGHQYGNSNGEYKRCVLNKLIQKYSNSKVVLDIGAGTEEGYDLLTDLPNLFVLGVPTNPDDDQPYLDFLKQSRIDRAIKMGDQDLIDDETNMDSSNIQQSISNIRKYYEGKQFISVLNDEGDRKTPEELTQEIIFKLT
;
A
#
# COMPACT_ATOMS: atom_id res chain seq x y z
N MET A 1 8.38 1.55 -30.62
CA MET A 1 7.02 1.28 -30.12
C MET A 1 6.16 0.95 -31.32
N ASN A 2 5.52 -0.22 -31.30
CA ASN A 2 4.78 -0.76 -32.44
C ASN A 2 3.34 -0.17 -32.42
N LEU A 3 2.71 -0.03 -33.60
CA LEU A 3 1.35 0.50 -33.75
C LEU A 3 0.31 -0.29 -32.92
N GLN A 4 0.47 -1.61 -32.82
CA GLN A 4 -0.38 -2.47 -32.02
C GLN A 4 -0.29 -2.17 -30.52
N GLU A 5 0.90 -1.89 -29.99
CA GLU A 5 1.11 -1.49 -28.59
C GLU A 5 0.40 -0.17 -28.28
N ASN A 6 0.47 0.79 -29.21
CA ASN A 6 -0.24 2.07 -29.04
C ASN A 6 -1.77 1.90 -29.09
N ILE A 7 -2.29 1.04 -29.96
CA ILE A 7 -3.73 0.76 -30.06
C ILE A 7 -4.23 0.06 -28.79
N GLN A 8 -3.53 -0.94 -28.28
CA GLN A 8 -3.86 -1.60 -27.01
C GLN A 8 -3.86 -0.61 -25.84
N ARG A 9 -2.84 0.26 -25.78
CA ARG A 9 -2.72 1.30 -24.76
C ARG A 9 -3.88 2.30 -24.79
N ILE A 10 -4.29 2.73 -26.00
CA ILE A 10 -5.45 3.62 -26.18
C ILE A 10 -6.74 2.92 -25.76
N LYS A 11 -6.95 1.67 -26.15
CA LYS A 11 -8.12 0.88 -25.77
C LYS A 11 -8.20 0.70 -24.24
N GLN A 12 -7.08 0.42 -23.58
CA GLN A 12 -6.98 0.29 -22.13
C GLN A 12 -7.31 1.60 -21.44
N MET A 13 -6.75 2.72 -21.90
CA MET A 13 -7.05 4.07 -21.37
C MET A 13 -8.52 4.46 -21.55
N MET A 14 -9.18 3.95 -22.57
CA MET A 14 -10.60 4.20 -22.85
C MET A 14 -11.55 3.20 -22.17
N GLY A 15 -11.03 2.25 -21.38
CA GLY A 15 -11.83 1.20 -20.74
C GLY A 15 -12.52 0.25 -21.74
N LEU A 16 -12.00 0.15 -22.97
CA LEU A 16 -12.57 -0.66 -24.05
C LEU A 16 -11.99 -2.09 -24.13
N LEU A 17 -11.06 -2.45 -23.24
CA LEU A 17 -10.53 -3.81 -23.14
C LEU A 17 -11.53 -4.71 -22.42
N THR A 18 -11.81 -5.84 -23.00
CA THR A 18 -12.57 -6.92 -22.35
C THR A 18 -11.69 -7.66 -21.34
N GLU A 19 -12.30 -8.40 -20.41
CA GLU A 19 -11.55 -9.18 -19.41
C GLU A 19 -10.52 -10.14 -20.02
N GLU A 20 -10.76 -10.63 -21.25
CA GLU A 20 -9.87 -11.53 -21.98
C GLU A 20 -8.59 -10.81 -22.52
N GLU A 21 -8.62 -9.48 -22.59
CA GLU A 21 -7.52 -8.67 -23.14
C GLU A 21 -6.67 -8.00 -22.02
N GLN A 22 -6.93 -8.28 -20.74
CA GLN A 22 -6.13 -7.73 -19.65
C GLN A 22 -4.78 -8.44 -19.53
N PRO A 23 -3.68 -7.71 -19.67
CA PRO A 23 -2.35 -8.32 -19.88
C PRO A 23 -1.67 -8.84 -18.63
N TYR A 24 -2.20 -8.60 -17.41
CA TYR A 24 -1.53 -9.09 -16.22
C TYR A 24 -2.07 -10.46 -15.78
N GLU A 25 -1.17 -11.30 -15.26
CA GLU A 25 -1.50 -12.62 -14.75
C GLU A 25 -2.52 -12.53 -13.58
N SER A 26 -3.28 -13.63 -13.35
CA SER A 26 -4.22 -13.74 -12.23
C SER A 26 -3.47 -13.83 -10.89
N LYS A 27 -2.79 -12.76 -10.52
CA LYS A 27 -2.01 -12.60 -9.29
C LYS A 27 -2.46 -11.34 -8.56
N PRO A 28 -2.37 -11.29 -7.23
CA PRO A 28 -2.68 -10.07 -6.50
C PRO A 28 -1.73 -8.92 -6.86
N ILE A 29 -2.28 -7.71 -6.90
CA ILE A 29 -1.52 -6.48 -6.95
C ILE A 29 -1.37 -6.01 -5.50
N VAL A 30 -0.15 -5.80 -5.06
CA VAL A 30 0.16 -5.51 -3.66
C VAL A 30 0.75 -4.12 -3.52
N PHE A 31 0.17 -3.34 -2.64
CA PHE A 31 0.64 -2.01 -2.30
C PHE A 31 1.22 -1.99 -0.90
N ILE A 32 2.44 -1.50 -0.79
CA ILE A 32 3.11 -1.19 0.48
C ILE A 32 3.68 0.22 0.44
N GLY A 33 4.09 0.75 1.54
CA GLY A 33 4.77 2.05 1.60
C GLY A 33 4.52 2.78 2.91
N THR A 34 5.07 3.99 2.98
CA THR A 34 4.99 4.82 4.17
C THR A 34 3.59 5.38 4.40
N ALA A 35 3.27 5.65 5.68
CA ALA A 35 2.05 6.38 6.03
C ALA A 35 2.09 7.80 5.41
N GLY A 36 0.96 8.24 4.85
CA GLY A 36 0.86 9.55 4.20
C GLY A 36 1.19 9.55 2.70
N ALA A 37 1.73 8.46 2.14
CA ALA A 37 2.08 8.36 0.72
C ALA A 37 0.88 8.33 -0.25
N GLY A 38 -0.36 8.26 0.25
CA GLY A 38 -1.55 8.16 -0.60
C GLY A 38 -1.83 6.75 -1.12
N LYS A 39 -1.18 5.75 -0.55
CA LYS A 39 -1.24 4.35 -0.92
C LYS A 39 -2.68 3.83 -1.06
N SER A 40 -3.50 3.94 -0.01
CA SER A 40 -4.88 3.42 -0.01
C SER A 40 -5.77 4.10 -1.05
N THR A 41 -5.59 5.41 -1.27
CA THR A 41 -6.32 6.14 -2.33
C THR A 41 -5.94 5.62 -3.71
N THR A 42 -4.64 5.43 -3.97
CA THR A 42 -4.14 4.91 -5.24
C THR A 42 -4.57 3.46 -5.45
N ALA A 43 -4.44 2.61 -4.43
CA ALA A 43 -4.84 1.20 -4.47
C ALA A 43 -6.33 1.02 -4.80
N LYS A 44 -7.21 1.83 -4.18
CA LYS A 44 -8.65 1.85 -4.50
C LYS A 44 -8.92 2.22 -5.95
N LYS A 45 -8.26 3.28 -6.45
CA LYS A 45 -8.41 3.71 -7.86
C LYS A 45 -7.89 2.67 -8.86
N VAL A 46 -6.79 1.99 -8.55
CA VAL A 46 -6.29 0.88 -9.39
C VAL A 46 -7.31 -0.26 -9.42
N ALA A 47 -7.87 -0.64 -8.26
CA ALA A 47 -8.90 -1.67 -8.19
C ALA A 47 -10.15 -1.30 -8.99
N GLU A 48 -10.64 -0.07 -8.84
CA GLU A 48 -11.77 0.47 -9.60
C GLU A 48 -11.49 0.47 -11.11
N SER A 49 -10.31 0.92 -11.53
CA SER A 49 -9.92 1.01 -12.94
C SER A 49 -9.79 -0.35 -13.61
N LEU A 50 -9.42 -1.39 -12.85
CA LEU A 50 -9.28 -2.75 -13.33
C LEU A 50 -10.54 -3.60 -13.11
N GLY A 51 -11.57 -3.07 -12.43
CA GLY A 51 -12.80 -3.80 -12.11
C GLY A 51 -12.58 -4.99 -11.16
N ILE A 52 -11.62 -4.90 -10.24
CA ILE A 52 -11.24 -5.98 -9.32
C ILE A 52 -11.45 -5.57 -7.85
N GLU A 53 -11.47 -6.56 -6.96
CA GLU A 53 -11.69 -6.33 -5.53
C GLU A 53 -10.52 -5.58 -4.88
N TYR A 54 -10.85 -4.59 -4.04
CA TYR A 54 -9.91 -3.91 -3.14
C TYR A 54 -10.03 -4.48 -1.73
N ILE A 55 -8.90 -4.78 -1.11
CA ILE A 55 -8.81 -5.35 0.23
C ILE A 55 -7.84 -4.51 1.06
N ASP A 56 -8.37 -3.88 2.10
CA ASP A 56 -7.58 -3.21 3.13
C ASP A 56 -7.13 -4.25 4.16
N VAL A 57 -5.83 -4.51 4.23
CA VAL A 57 -5.27 -5.53 5.12
C VAL A 57 -5.33 -5.09 6.58
N ASP A 58 -5.19 -3.79 6.86
CA ASP A 58 -5.30 -3.27 8.22
C ASP A 58 -6.73 -3.43 8.76
N GLU A 59 -7.74 -3.19 7.92
CA GLU A 59 -9.14 -3.45 8.26
C GLU A 59 -9.41 -4.95 8.52
N ARG A 60 -8.82 -5.83 7.70
CA ARG A 60 -8.93 -7.28 7.90
C ARG A 60 -8.27 -7.75 9.19
N GLN A 61 -7.16 -7.15 9.60
CA GLN A 61 -6.52 -7.44 10.89
C GLN A 61 -7.46 -7.16 12.07
N GLY A 62 -8.36 -6.18 11.96
CA GLY A 62 -9.37 -5.86 12.97
C GLY A 62 -10.63 -6.75 12.90
N SER A 63 -10.74 -7.66 11.95
CA SER A 63 -11.95 -8.46 11.76
C SER A 63 -11.98 -9.74 12.61
N GLU A 64 -13.17 -10.11 13.08
CA GLU A 64 -13.40 -11.34 13.84
C GLU A 64 -13.01 -12.60 13.05
N GLU A 65 -13.15 -12.58 11.71
CA GLU A 65 -12.74 -13.67 10.82
C GLU A 65 -11.26 -14.02 11.03
N TYR A 66 -10.38 -13.01 10.94
CA TYR A 66 -8.94 -13.22 11.04
C TYR A 66 -8.46 -13.37 12.48
N GLU A 67 -9.16 -12.78 13.47
CA GLU A 67 -8.92 -13.06 14.87
C GLU A 67 -9.08 -14.57 15.13
N ASN A 68 -10.19 -15.16 14.68
CA ASN A 68 -10.45 -16.58 14.86
C ASN A 68 -9.47 -17.46 14.09
N LEU A 69 -9.06 -17.06 12.86
CA LEU A 69 -8.10 -17.82 12.06
C LEU A 69 -6.69 -17.85 12.64
N CYS A 70 -6.28 -16.81 13.38
CA CYS A 70 -4.93 -16.69 13.91
C CYS A 70 -4.83 -16.95 15.42
N LYS A 71 -5.96 -17.06 16.13
CA LYS A 71 -6.01 -17.28 17.59
C LYS A 71 -5.39 -18.59 18.03
N ASP A 72 -5.55 -19.65 17.23
CA ASP A 72 -5.08 -21.00 17.56
C ASP A 72 -3.62 -21.22 17.12
N GLU A 73 -2.99 -20.25 16.47
CA GLU A 73 -1.57 -20.34 16.15
C GLU A 73 -0.75 -20.06 17.40
N SER A 74 0.08 -21.03 17.80
CA SER A 74 0.89 -21.00 19.03
C SER A 74 1.70 -19.71 19.15
N GLY A 75 1.51 -18.96 20.23
CA GLY A 75 2.25 -17.75 20.56
C GLY A 75 1.63 -16.45 20.06
N VAL A 76 0.48 -16.49 19.35
CA VAL A 76 -0.19 -15.29 18.87
C VAL A 76 -1.14 -14.74 19.92
N GLU A 77 -0.77 -13.61 20.52
CA GLU A 77 -1.69 -12.81 21.34
C GLU A 77 -2.47 -11.86 20.42
N VAL A 78 -3.80 -12.00 20.42
CA VAL A 78 -4.70 -11.12 19.67
C VAL A 78 -5.38 -10.17 20.63
N SER A 79 -5.19 -8.88 20.46
CA SER A 79 -6.03 -7.86 21.06
C SER A 79 -6.51 -6.90 19.96
N ILE A 80 -7.82 -6.72 19.89
CA ILE A 80 -8.45 -5.81 18.93
C ILE A 80 -8.76 -4.51 19.67
N THR A 81 -8.17 -3.41 19.21
CA THR A 81 -8.52 -2.07 19.67
C THR A 81 -9.62 -1.52 18.76
N ARG A 82 -10.69 -1.02 19.38
CA ARG A 82 -11.77 -0.34 18.66
C ARG A 82 -11.66 1.16 18.88
N THR A 83 -11.63 1.92 17.80
CA THR A 83 -11.72 3.38 17.86
C THR A 83 -13.16 3.85 18.05
N ALA A 84 -13.36 5.10 18.45
CA ALA A 84 -14.68 5.68 18.72
C ALA A 84 -15.58 5.73 17.46
N ASP A 85 -14.99 5.74 16.27
CA ASP A 85 -15.66 5.70 14.96
C ASP A 85 -15.96 4.27 14.46
N GLY A 86 -15.65 3.26 15.30
CA GLY A 86 -15.95 1.86 15.02
C GLY A 86 -14.91 1.12 14.17
N HIS A 87 -13.83 1.77 13.76
CA HIS A 87 -12.71 1.07 13.14
C HIS A 87 -12.06 0.12 14.14
N GLN A 88 -11.73 -1.07 13.66
CA GLN A 88 -11.06 -2.09 14.47
C GLN A 88 -9.62 -2.22 13.97
N TYR A 89 -8.68 -2.10 14.90
CA TYR A 89 -7.28 -2.37 14.61
C TYR A 89 -6.85 -3.58 15.42
N GLY A 90 -6.29 -4.58 14.75
CA GLY A 90 -5.60 -5.67 15.44
C GLY A 90 -4.40 -5.13 16.20
N ASN A 91 -4.10 -5.71 17.36
CA ASN A 91 -2.92 -5.30 18.12
C ASN A 91 -1.65 -5.43 17.26
N SER A 92 -0.71 -4.56 17.52
CA SER A 92 0.61 -4.48 16.91
C SER A 92 1.56 -5.65 17.21
N ASN A 93 1.04 -6.80 17.66
CA ASN A 93 1.84 -8.01 17.73
C ASN A 93 2.22 -8.43 16.30
N GLY A 94 3.53 -8.38 15.99
CA GLY A 94 4.07 -8.71 14.68
C GLY A 94 3.68 -10.10 14.19
N GLU A 95 3.62 -11.08 15.09
CA GLU A 95 3.22 -12.46 14.78
C GLU A 95 1.78 -12.56 14.32
N TYR A 96 0.87 -11.80 14.94
CA TYR A 96 -0.52 -11.74 14.50
C TYR A 96 -0.65 -11.12 13.10
N LYS A 97 -0.01 -9.98 12.88
CA LYS A 97 0.00 -9.34 11.56
C LYS A 97 0.58 -10.26 10.50
N ARG A 98 1.66 -10.95 10.80
CA ARG A 98 2.27 -11.96 9.94
C ARG A 98 1.31 -13.10 9.62
N CYS A 99 0.59 -13.63 10.63
CA CYS A 99 -0.42 -14.67 10.43
C CYS A 99 -1.52 -14.18 9.47
N VAL A 100 -2.13 -13.02 9.74
CA VAL A 100 -3.19 -12.44 8.90
C VAL A 100 -2.69 -12.25 7.47
N LEU A 101 -1.51 -11.67 7.29
CA LEU A 101 -0.91 -11.43 5.98
C LEU A 101 -0.69 -12.74 5.23
N ASN A 102 -0.15 -13.77 5.88
CA ASN A 102 0.07 -15.08 5.29
C ASN A 102 -1.25 -15.72 4.83
N LYS A 103 -2.31 -15.67 5.66
CA LYS A 103 -3.64 -16.16 5.29
C LYS A 103 -4.24 -15.42 4.09
N LEU A 104 -4.08 -14.09 4.04
CA LEU A 104 -4.53 -13.28 2.91
C LEU A 104 -3.78 -13.62 1.63
N ILE A 105 -2.45 -13.71 1.68
CA ILE A 105 -1.62 -14.07 0.52
C ILE A 105 -2.01 -15.45 0.00
N GLN A 106 -2.18 -16.44 0.88
CA GLN A 106 -2.62 -17.79 0.50
C GLN A 106 -4.00 -17.77 -0.15
N LYS A 107 -4.96 -17.06 0.46
CA LYS A 107 -6.35 -16.98 -0.04
C LYS A 107 -6.41 -16.36 -1.44
N TYR A 108 -5.60 -15.35 -1.70
CA TYR A 108 -5.65 -14.57 -2.94
C TYR A 108 -4.49 -14.83 -3.92
N SER A 109 -3.67 -15.85 -3.67
CA SER A 109 -2.47 -16.18 -4.47
C SER A 109 -2.71 -16.31 -5.98
N ASN A 110 -3.92 -16.69 -6.38
CA ASN A 110 -4.34 -16.87 -7.78
C ASN A 110 -5.58 -16.03 -8.11
N SER A 111 -5.75 -14.90 -7.45
CA SER A 111 -6.91 -14.03 -7.63
C SER A 111 -6.48 -12.64 -8.11
N LYS A 112 -7.32 -12.05 -8.96
CA LYS A 112 -7.19 -10.65 -9.37
C LYS A 112 -7.78 -9.76 -8.29
N VAL A 113 -6.98 -9.32 -7.36
CA VAL A 113 -7.35 -8.41 -6.26
C VAL A 113 -6.26 -7.39 -6.02
N VAL A 114 -6.60 -6.27 -5.40
CA VAL A 114 -5.64 -5.32 -4.86
C VAL A 114 -5.56 -5.51 -3.34
N LEU A 115 -4.37 -5.80 -2.83
CA LEU A 115 -4.06 -5.84 -1.40
C LEU A 115 -3.36 -4.55 -0.99
N ASP A 116 -4.01 -3.75 -0.16
CA ASP A 116 -3.41 -2.57 0.45
C ASP A 116 -2.89 -2.93 1.84
N ILE A 117 -1.57 -2.98 1.96
CA ILE A 117 -0.90 -3.36 3.19
C ILE A 117 -0.36 -2.08 3.84
N GLY A 118 -0.71 -1.83 5.08
CA GLY A 118 -0.19 -0.73 5.89
C GLY A 118 1.34 -0.70 5.90
N ALA A 119 1.93 0.32 6.50
CA ALA A 119 3.39 0.40 6.65
C ALA A 119 3.90 -0.93 7.19
N GLY A 120 4.55 -1.69 6.30
CA GLY A 120 4.91 -3.08 6.56
C GLY A 120 5.70 -3.20 7.86
N THR A 121 5.26 -4.09 8.70
CA THR A 121 6.04 -4.49 9.86
C THR A 121 7.18 -5.38 9.39
N GLU A 122 8.34 -5.29 10.04
CA GLU A 122 9.51 -6.12 9.70
C GLU A 122 9.16 -7.62 9.64
N GLU A 123 8.18 -8.05 10.43
CA GLU A 123 7.75 -9.44 10.55
C GLU A 123 6.97 -10.01 9.35
N GLY A 124 6.65 -9.20 8.35
CA GLY A 124 5.93 -9.65 7.14
C GLY A 124 6.67 -9.43 5.83
N TYR A 125 7.82 -8.80 5.85
CA TYR A 125 8.54 -8.43 4.63
C TYR A 125 8.91 -9.64 3.75
N ASP A 126 9.36 -10.73 4.35
CA ASP A 126 9.72 -11.95 3.64
C ASP A 126 8.54 -12.60 2.90
N LEU A 127 7.31 -12.42 3.39
CA LEU A 127 6.10 -12.91 2.74
C LEU A 127 5.75 -12.14 1.46
N LEU A 128 6.21 -10.90 1.35
CA LEU A 128 5.87 -9.99 0.26
C LEU A 128 6.92 -9.96 -0.84
N THR A 129 8.18 -10.26 -0.52
CA THR A 129 9.30 -10.10 -1.45
C THR A 129 9.18 -10.95 -2.72
N ASP A 130 8.48 -12.08 -2.67
CA ASP A 130 8.32 -12.98 -3.81
C ASP A 130 7.07 -12.66 -4.66
N LEU A 131 6.26 -11.66 -4.25
CA LEU A 131 5.07 -11.29 -5.00
C LEU A 131 5.42 -10.53 -6.28
N PRO A 132 4.88 -10.93 -7.45
CA PRO A 132 5.29 -10.37 -8.73
C PRO A 132 4.83 -8.93 -8.94
N ASN A 133 3.65 -8.57 -8.45
CA ASN A 133 3.03 -7.26 -8.65
C ASN A 133 3.07 -6.43 -7.36
N LEU A 134 4.25 -6.32 -6.75
CA LEU A 134 4.46 -5.53 -5.55
C LEU A 134 4.92 -4.12 -5.90
N PHE A 135 4.14 -3.13 -5.48
CA PHE A 135 4.42 -1.71 -5.66
C PHE A 135 4.72 -1.03 -4.31
N VAL A 136 5.82 -0.30 -4.26
CA VAL A 136 6.27 0.44 -3.08
C VAL A 136 6.04 1.93 -3.30
N LEU A 137 5.15 2.56 -2.51
CA LEU A 137 4.82 3.97 -2.61
C LEU A 137 5.42 4.80 -1.48
N GLY A 138 5.80 6.04 -1.79
CA GLY A 138 6.28 7.01 -0.80
C GLY A 138 7.67 6.69 -0.25
N VAL A 139 8.47 5.96 -1.04
CA VAL A 139 9.88 5.68 -0.74
C VAL A 139 10.69 5.98 -1.99
N PRO A 140 11.62 6.96 -1.96
CA PRO A 140 12.50 7.21 -3.08
C PRO A 140 13.51 6.07 -3.24
N THR A 141 13.88 5.79 -4.48
CA THR A 141 14.92 4.79 -4.78
C THR A 141 16.31 5.29 -4.40
N ASN A 142 16.55 6.58 -4.54
CA ASN A 142 17.82 7.21 -4.22
C ASN A 142 17.75 7.86 -2.82
N PRO A 143 18.68 7.55 -1.89
CA PRO A 143 18.76 8.20 -0.58
C PRO A 143 18.95 9.72 -0.63
N ASP A 144 19.56 10.26 -1.69
CA ASP A 144 19.77 11.69 -1.85
C ASP A 144 18.45 12.45 -2.03
N ASP A 145 17.37 11.76 -2.40
CA ASP A 145 16.04 12.33 -2.59
C ASP A 145 15.16 12.22 -1.32
N ASP A 146 15.71 11.76 -0.18
CA ASP A 146 14.91 11.52 1.03
C ASP A 146 14.27 12.79 1.59
N GLN A 147 14.97 13.96 1.55
CA GLN A 147 14.46 15.16 2.21
C GLN A 147 13.14 15.68 1.63
N PRO A 148 12.96 15.82 0.31
CA PRO A 148 11.67 16.18 -0.27
C PRO A 148 10.54 15.22 0.11
N TYR A 149 10.84 13.93 0.19
CA TYR A 149 9.87 12.92 0.61
C TYR A 149 9.52 12.99 2.09
N LEU A 150 10.49 13.26 2.95
CA LEU A 150 10.26 13.46 4.39
C LEU A 150 9.33 14.64 4.64
N ASP A 151 9.60 15.76 4.00
CA ASP A 151 8.79 16.97 4.12
C ASP A 151 7.36 16.73 3.60
N PHE A 152 7.22 16.08 2.44
CA PHE A 152 5.94 15.71 1.86
C PHE A 152 5.15 14.77 2.77
N LEU A 153 5.78 13.69 3.26
CA LEU A 153 5.10 12.69 4.09
C LEU A 153 4.66 13.30 5.43
N LYS A 154 5.51 14.11 6.05
CA LYS A 154 5.16 14.81 7.28
C LYS A 154 3.96 15.72 7.07
N GLN A 155 3.98 16.56 6.04
CA GLN A 155 2.87 17.45 5.74
C GLN A 155 1.57 16.68 5.43
N SER A 156 1.66 15.61 4.64
CA SER A 156 0.51 14.76 4.29
C SER A 156 -0.15 14.10 5.52
N ARG A 157 0.63 13.77 6.54
CA ARG A 157 0.12 13.19 7.79
C ARG A 157 -0.56 14.25 8.65
N ILE A 158 0.01 15.44 8.75
CA ILE A 158 -0.61 16.60 9.41
C ILE A 158 -1.93 16.97 8.74
N ASP A 159 -1.97 17.06 7.41
CA ASP A 159 -3.18 17.38 6.65
C ASP A 159 -4.29 16.34 6.88
N ARG A 160 -3.91 15.06 7.00
CA ARG A 160 -4.85 13.98 7.33
C ARG A 160 -5.41 14.17 8.75
N ALA A 161 -4.58 14.46 9.74
CA ALA A 161 -5.00 14.68 11.12
C ALA A 161 -5.95 15.88 11.22
N ILE A 162 -5.63 16.98 10.53
CA ILE A 162 -6.51 18.17 10.42
C ILE A 162 -7.87 17.78 9.83
N LYS A 163 -7.88 17.00 8.74
CA LYS A 163 -9.12 16.55 8.10
C LYS A 163 -9.98 15.66 9.02
N MET A 164 -9.35 14.89 9.90
CA MET A 164 -10.04 14.08 10.90
C MET A 164 -10.58 14.90 12.07
N GLY A 165 -10.08 16.12 12.26
CA GLY A 165 -10.44 17.00 13.39
C GLY A 165 -9.89 16.51 14.73
N ASP A 166 -8.84 15.71 14.72
CA ASP A 166 -8.20 15.14 15.91
C ASP A 166 -7.01 16.00 16.33
N GLN A 167 -7.23 16.82 17.37
CA GLN A 167 -6.22 17.78 17.84
C GLN A 167 -4.99 17.08 18.43
N ASP A 168 -5.18 15.98 19.14
CA ASP A 168 -4.07 15.23 19.76
C ASP A 168 -3.19 14.63 18.64
N LEU A 169 -3.80 14.09 17.61
CA LEU A 169 -3.09 13.57 16.43
C LEU A 169 -2.36 14.68 15.65
N ILE A 170 -2.97 15.87 15.52
CA ILE A 170 -2.33 17.04 14.89
C ILE A 170 -1.06 17.43 15.66
N ASP A 171 -1.15 17.49 16.97
CA ASP A 171 -0.03 17.86 17.83
C ASP A 171 1.08 16.79 17.76
N ASP A 172 0.72 15.52 17.80
CA ASP A 172 1.66 14.40 17.67
C ASP A 172 2.40 14.42 16.32
N GLU A 173 1.66 14.54 15.20
CA GLU A 173 2.28 14.56 13.87
C GLU A 173 3.12 15.83 13.63
N THR A 174 2.70 16.98 14.18
CA THR A 174 3.45 18.23 14.08
C THR A 174 4.78 18.15 14.83
N ASN A 175 4.77 17.54 16.03
CA ASN A 175 5.94 17.39 16.87
C ASN A 175 6.77 16.13 16.56
N MET A 176 6.30 15.27 15.65
CA MET A 176 7.01 14.04 15.31
C MET A 176 8.40 14.34 14.75
N ASP A 177 9.38 13.65 15.28
CA ASP A 177 10.74 13.65 14.75
C ASP A 177 10.76 12.94 13.38
N SER A 178 11.26 13.63 12.37
CA SER A 178 11.41 13.09 11.01
C SER A 178 12.30 11.83 10.96
N SER A 179 13.10 11.58 12.00
CA SER A 179 13.92 10.36 12.11
C SER A 179 13.11 9.07 12.04
N ASN A 180 11.89 9.06 12.58
CA ASN A 180 10.99 7.89 12.51
C ASN A 180 10.53 7.62 11.08
N ILE A 181 10.20 8.67 10.32
CA ILE A 181 9.82 8.53 8.91
C ILE A 181 11.04 8.09 8.10
N GLN A 182 12.20 8.69 8.34
CA GLN A 182 13.45 8.33 7.68
C GLN A 182 13.85 6.88 7.94
N GLN A 183 13.71 6.41 9.17
CA GLN A 183 13.97 5.01 9.52
C GLN A 183 13.02 4.07 8.76
N SER A 184 11.72 4.41 8.67
CA SER A 184 10.75 3.63 7.92
C SER A 184 11.09 3.58 6.42
N ILE A 185 11.46 4.72 5.81
CA ILE A 185 11.93 4.79 4.42
C ILE A 185 13.16 3.89 4.22
N SER A 186 14.14 3.99 5.09
CA SER A 186 15.39 3.22 5.02
C SER A 186 15.12 1.72 5.13
N ASN A 187 14.28 1.30 6.06
CA ASN A 187 13.90 -0.10 6.24
C ASN A 187 13.19 -0.64 4.99
N ILE A 188 12.17 0.07 4.51
CA ILE A 188 11.42 -0.35 3.31
C ILE A 188 12.35 -0.44 2.10
N ARG A 189 13.23 0.54 1.87
CA ARG A 189 14.20 0.52 0.77
C ARG A 189 15.10 -0.71 0.84
N LYS A 190 15.61 -1.02 2.02
CA LYS A 190 16.49 -2.18 2.25
C LYS A 190 15.78 -3.51 2.00
N TYR A 191 14.54 -3.68 2.53
CA TYR A 191 13.81 -4.95 2.44
C TYR A 191 13.24 -5.21 1.06
N TYR A 192 12.94 -4.16 0.29
CA TYR A 192 12.30 -4.27 -1.02
C TYR A 192 13.22 -3.85 -2.17
N GLU A 193 14.54 -3.93 -1.96
CA GLU A 193 15.51 -3.68 -3.03
C GLU A 193 15.18 -4.51 -4.28
N GLY A 194 15.19 -3.86 -5.46
CA GLY A 194 14.85 -4.49 -6.73
C GLY A 194 13.36 -4.61 -7.03
N LYS A 195 12.46 -4.16 -6.14
CA LYS A 195 11.01 -4.09 -6.40
C LYS A 195 10.60 -2.80 -7.11
N GLN A 196 9.34 -2.71 -7.48
CA GLN A 196 8.81 -1.55 -8.22
C GLN A 196 8.51 -0.40 -7.25
N PHE A 197 9.42 0.56 -7.16
CA PHE A 197 9.19 1.80 -6.44
C PHE A 197 8.42 2.78 -7.33
N ILE A 198 7.37 3.37 -6.77
CA ILE A 198 6.54 4.37 -7.43
C ILE A 198 6.75 5.72 -6.74
N SER A 199 7.33 6.67 -7.46
CA SER A 199 7.48 8.03 -6.94
C SER A 199 6.11 8.67 -6.79
N VAL A 200 5.82 9.19 -5.60
CA VAL A 200 4.62 9.99 -5.32
C VAL A 200 4.82 11.46 -5.62
N LEU A 201 6.05 11.86 -5.94
CA LEU A 201 6.41 13.19 -6.42
C LEU A 201 6.77 13.11 -7.92
N ASN A 202 6.45 14.17 -8.65
CA ASN A 202 6.91 14.36 -10.04
C ASN A 202 8.35 14.91 -10.07
N ASP A 203 8.90 15.14 -11.26
CA ASP A 203 10.27 15.64 -11.43
C ASP A 203 10.46 17.08 -10.92
N GLU A 204 9.36 17.82 -10.72
CA GLU A 204 9.34 19.17 -10.17
C GLU A 204 9.24 19.18 -8.64
N GLY A 205 9.07 18.01 -8.02
CA GLY A 205 8.89 17.83 -6.58
C GLY A 205 7.45 17.99 -6.10
N ASP A 206 6.49 18.18 -7.00
CA ASP A 206 5.08 18.27 -6.68
C ASP A 206 4.45 16.89 -6.52
N ARG A 207 3.40 16.84 -5.72
CA ARG A 207 2.63 15.60 -5.52
C ARG A 207 1.93 15.18 -6.79
N LYS A 208 2.16 13.94 -7.22
CA LYS A 208 1.33 13.30 -8.26
C LYS A 208 -0.10 13.10 -7.76
N THR A 209 -1.04 13.30 -8.66
CA THR A 209 -2.45 12.98 -8.41
C THR A 209 -2.65 11.47 -8.30
N PRO A 210 -3.70 11.00 -7.61
CA PRO A 210 -4.03 9.58 -7.59
C PRO A 210 -4.27 8.99 -9.00
N GLU A 211 -4.75 9.79 -9.93
CA GLU A 211 -4.96 9.44 -11.33
C GLU A 211 -3.63 9.15 -12.04
N GLU A 212 -2.64 10.02 -11.89
CA GLU A 212 -1.29 9.84 -12.47
C GLU A 212 -0.61 8.60 -11.91
N LEU A 213 -0.69 8.38 -10.59
CA LEU A 213 -0.16 7.19 -9.95
C LEU A 213 -0.86 5.92 -10.45
N THR A 214 -2.19 5.96 -10.60
CA THR A 214 -2.97 4.83 -11.12
C THR A 214 -2.55 4.48 -12.54
N GLN A 215 -2.40 5.47 -13.42
CA GLN A 215 -1.97 5.25 -14.81
C GLN A 215 -0.56 4.67 -14.88
N GLU A 216 0.37 5.19 -14.07
CA GLU A 216 1.74 4.66 -14.01
C GLU A 216 1.76 3.19 -13.56
N ILE A 217 0.97 2.83 -12.54
CA ILE A 217 0.91 1.46 -12.04
C ILE A 217 0.27 0.52 -13.05
N ILE A 218 -0.85 0.90 -13.67
CA ILE A 218 -1.50 0.10 -14.71
C ILE A 218 -0.54 -0.11 -15.88
N PHE A 219 0.21 0.92 -16.27
CA PHE A 219 1.23 0.79 -17.33
C PHE A 219 2.34 -0.21 -16.97
N LYS A 220 2.73 -0.30 -15.70
CA LYS A 220 3.76 -1.26 -15.25
C LYS A 220 3.23 -2.71 -15.15
N LEU A 221 1.91 -2.90 -15.09
CA LEU A 221 1.27 -4.22 -15.08
C LEU A 221 1.13 -4.81 -16.51
N THR A 222 1.24 -4.00 -17.53
CA THR A 222 1.13 -4.41 -18.96
C THR A 222 2.50 -4.68 -19.58
#